data_bd13ebc7700f6a040ae2675d1c3d3ded
#
_entry.id   bd13ebc7700f6a040ae2675d1c3d3ded
#
_cell.length_a   1.000
_cell.length_b   1.000
_cell.length_c   1.000
_cell.angle_alpha   90.00
_cell.angle_beta   90.00
_cell.angle_gamma   90.00
#
_symmetry.space_group_name_H-M   'P 1'
#
loop_
_entity.id
_entity.type
_entity.pdbx_description
1 polymer ?
#
loop_
_entity_poly.entity_id
_entity_poly.type
_entity_poly.pdbx_seq_one_letter_code
_entity_poly.pdbx_strand_id
1 'polypeptide(L)'
;LAPIVHEWTYESMVTDLLNVPEGLYKYKITNSKGETEAKEAVLGENDPLWVELRHAHIAEVLNALADKAKTFANIGPGQGVGSRDLSTGQLKKAVETLPKVLEQKAKLSVHTAIASEINEVLQRCALSEVGRVEQDVVFGDATSKEIVALFNELDTQGVRLPMVEKLRLLLCYVSSHPNKIDASEKQRWMRETGLTQSDVDILENLELMGVKVLKTPSSGSYFSSSTKSSRPKV
;
A
#
# COMPACT_ATOMS: atom_id res chain seq x y z
N LEU A 1 7.34 -5.33 -11.29
CA LEU A 1 5.98 -5.08 -10.83
C LEU A 1 5.14 -6.33 -11.03
N ALA A 2 4.32 -6.67 -10.08
CA ALA A 2 3.35 -7.76 -10.15
C ALA A 2 1.93 -7.19 -10.04
N PRO A 3 0.92 -7.84 -10.65
CA PRO A 3 -0.47 -7.43 -10.54
C PRO A 3 -1.03 -7.88 -9.18
N ILE A 4 -0.69 -7.17 -8.14
CA ILE A 4 -1.15 -7.40 -6.77
C ILE A 4 -1.90 -6.19 -6.25
N VAL A 5 -3.00 -6.44 -5.55
CA VAL A 5 -3.73 -5.43 -4.81
C VAL A 5 -2.98 -5.04 -3.54
N HIS A 6 -3.24 -3.86 -3.01
CA HIS A 6 -2.69 -3.48 -1.70
C HIS A 6 -3.24 -4.39 -0.61
N GLU A 7 -2.35 -4.88 0.22
CA GLU A 7 -2.69 -5.61 1.43
C GLU A 7 -2.57 -4.68 2.64
N TRP A 8 -3.63 -4.60 3.45
CA TRP A 8 -3.78 -3.59 4.49
C TRP A 8 -3.29 -4.05 5.87
N THR A 9 -2.52 -5.14 5.94
CA THR A 9 -1.84 -5.52 7.17
C THR A 9 -0.64 -4.62 7.44
N TYR A 10 -0.28 -4.46 8.69
CA TYR A 10 0.83 -3.58 9.09
C TYR A 10 2.16 -4.00 8.42
N GLU A 11 2.47 -5.29 8.40
CA GLU A 11 3.69 -5.81 7.77
C GLU A 11 3.72 -5.54 6.26
N SER A 12 2.60 -5.77 5.58
CA SER A 12 2.51 -5.52 4.14
C SER A 12 2.64 -4.03 3.82
N MET A 13 2.02 -3.15 4.62
CA MET A 13 2.15 -1.71 4.45
C MET A 13 3.58 -1.22 4.71
N VAL A 14 4.26 -1.76 5.74
CA VAL A 14 5.68 -1.46 5.99
C VAL A 14 6.54 -1.87 4.80
N THR A 15 6.32 -3.07 4.26
CA THR A 15 7.13 -3.62 3.16
C THR A 15 6.88 -2.91 1.84
N ASP A 16 5.62 -2.55 1.55
CA ASP A 16 5.22 -1.97 0.27
C ASP A 16 5.46 -0.45 0.21
N LEU A 17 5.19 0.27 1.30
CA LEU A 17 5.22 1.73 1.31
C LEU A 17 6.51 2.33 1.87
N LEU A 18 7.23 1.61 2.73
CA LEU A 18 8.44 2.09 3.36
C LEU A 18 9.67 1.34 2.85
N ASN A 19 10.79 2.01 2.80
CA ASN A 19 12.06 1.38 2.43
C ASN A 19 12.72 0.74 3.66
N VAL A 20 12.31 -0.50 3.99
CA VAL A 20 12.76 -1.24 5.18
C VAL A 20 13.48 -2.54 4.76
N PRO A 21 14.69 -2.46 4.19
CA PRO A 21 15.42 -3.64 3.76
C PRO A 21 15.74 -4.54 4.96
N GLU A 22 15.49 -5.84 4.83
CA GLU A 22 15.77 -6.86 5.88
C GLU A 22 15.13 -6.55 7.23
N GLY A 23 14.01 -5.80 7.26
CA GLY A 23 13.34 -5.38 8.48
C GLY A 23 14.04 -4.25 9.23
N LEU A 24 15.03 -3.59 8.64
CA LEU A 24 15.77 -2.50 9.26
C LEU A 24 15.10 -1.15 8.98
N TYR A 25 14.37 -0.63 9.95
CA TYR A 25 13.75 0.70 9.88
C TYR A 25 14.69 1.79 10.42
N LYS A 26 14.94 2.81 9.60
CA LYS A 26 15.80 3.96 9.94
C LYS A 26 14.93 5.18 10.23
N TYR A 27 15.13 5.79 11.37
CA TYR A 27 14.36 6.95 11.80
C TYR A 27 15.22 8.00 12.49
N LYS A 28 14.69 9.20 12.61
CA LYS A 28 15.39 10.31 13.26
C LYS A 28 14.67 10.70 14.54
N ILE A 29 15.43 10.88 15.62
CA ILE A 29 14.90 11.40 16.88
C ILE A 29 15.53 12.78 17.11
N THR A 30 14.70 13.76 17.42
CA THR A 30 15.18 15.06 17.88
C THR A 30 15.20 15.07 19.41
N ASN A 31 16.37 15.28 19.99
CA ASN A 31 16.52 15.37 21.44
C ASN A 31 16.00 16.70 21.99
N SER A 32 15.93 16.84 23.31
CA SER A 32 15.46 18.05 23.98
C SER A 32 16.33 19.28 23.70
N LYS A 33 17.50 19.11 23.11
CA LYS A 33 18.43 20.21 22.72
C LYS A 33 18.24 20.61 21.24
N GLY A 34 17.34 19.98 20.52
CA GLY A 34 17.09 20.22 19.08
C GLY A 34 18.08 19.51 18.16
N GLU A 35 18.96 18.66 18.68
CA GLU A 35 19.88 17.85 17.86
C GLU A 35 19.15 16.62 17.32
N THR A 36 19.34 16.33 16.05
CA THR A 36 18.73 15.17 15.37
C THR A 36 19.72 14.02 15.31
N GLU A 37 19.37 12.90 15.90
CA GLU A 37 20.14 11.66 15.90
C GLU A 37 19.44 10.62 15.00
N ALA A 38 20.21 10.01 14.11
CA ALA A 38 19.71 8.87 13.31
C ALA A 38 19.76 7.60 14.15
N LYS A 39 18.66 6.85 14.17
CA LYS A 39 18.53 5.56 14.86
C LYS A 39 18.01 4.51 13.92
N GLU A 40 18.26 3.26 14.29
CA GLU A 40 17.80 2.08 13.56
C GLU A 40 17.04 1.16 14.53
N ALA A 41 15.99 0.53 14.01
CA ALA A 41 15.22 -0.49 14.72
C ALA A 41 15.03 -1.70 13.82
N VAL A 42 15.22 -2.89 14.37
CA VAL A 42 14.98 -4.15 13.66
C VAL A 42 13.57 -4.61 13.97
N LEU A 43 12.74 -4.74 12.91
CA LEU A 43 11.40 -5.28 12.98
C LEU A 43 11.48 -6.80 12.82
N GLY A 44 11.28 -7.54 13.89
CA GLY A 44 11.44 -9.00 13.88
C GLY A 44 10.91 -9.65 15.15
N GLU A 45 11.16 -10.96 15.29
CA GLU A 45 10.63 -11.80 16.38
C GLU A 45 11.04 -11.35 17.79
N ASN A 46 12.12 -10.58 17.91
CA ASN A 46 12.58 -10.01 19.17
C ASN A 46 11.85 -8.73 19.58
N ASP A 47 10.94 -8.25 18.74
CA ASP A 47 10.08 -7.11 19.05
C ASP A 47 8.64 -7.59 19.34
N PRO A 48 8.23 -7.67 20.62
CA PRO A 48 6.90 -8.15 20.98
C PRO A 48 5.77 -7.31 20.36
N LEU A 49 5.99 -6.01 20.14
CA LEU A 49 5.00 -5.13 19.58
C LEU A 49 4.83 -5.37 18.07
N TRP A 50 5.93 -5.64 17.38
CA TRP A 50 5.89 -6.10 15.99
C TRP A 50 5.14 -7.43 15.86
N VAL A 51 5.49 -8.41 16.66
CA VAL A 51 4.85 -9.75 16.65
C VAL A 51 3.35 -9.65 16.94
N GLU A 52 2.94 -8.76 17.84
CA GLU A 52 1.53 -8.52 18.19
C GLU A 52 0.75 -7.88 17.04
N LEU A 53 1.36 -6.89 16.33
CA LEU A 53 0.63 -5.99 15.43
C LEU A 53 0.81 -6.30 13.94
N ARG A 54 1.85 -7.01 13.52
CA ARG A 54 2.23 -7.16 12.11
C ARG A 54 1.11 -7.67 11.19
N HIS A 55 0.23 -8.54 11.70
CA HIS A 55 -0.87 -9.11 10.94
C HIS A 55 -2.22 -8.37 11.13
N ALA A 56 -2.24 -7.35 11.99
CA ALA A 56 -3.42 -6.54 12.17
C ALA A 56 -3.59 -5.53 11.02
N HIS A 57 -4.83 -5.17 10.71
CA HIS A 57 -5.14 -4.12 9.76
C HIS A 57 -4.58 -2.78 10.23
N ILE A 58 -4.01 -1.96 9.32
CA ILE A 58 -3.33 -0.71 9.69
C ILE A 58 -4.19 0.24 10.54
N ALA A 59 -5.50 0.29 10.32
CA ALA A 59 -6.40 1.09 11.14
C ALA A 59 -6.49 0.58 12.58
N GLU A 60 -6.45 -0.73 12.79
CA GLU A 60 -6.42 -1.34 14.12
C GLU A 60 -5.10 -1.08 14.83
N VAL A 61 -3.98 -1.12 14.07
CA VAL A 61 -2.64 -0.79 14.58
C VAL A 61 -2.61 0.64 15.10
N LEU A 62 -3.11 1.60 14.34
CA LEU A 62 -3.17 3.01 14.75
C LEU A 62 -3.93 3.18 16.07
N ASN A 63 -5.09 2.50 16.22
CA ASN A 63 -5.88 2.53 17.43
C ASN A 63 -5.14 1.87 18.61
N ALA A 64 -4.57 0.68 18.39
CA ALA A 64 -3.83 -0.05 19.42
C ALA A 64 -2.62 0.74 19.94
N LEU A 65 -1.87 1.38 19.03
CA LEU A 65 -0.73 2.22 19.40
C LEU A 65 -1.17 3.47 20.19
N ALA A 66 -2.28 4.10 19.79
CA ALA A 66 -2.85 5.25 20.50
C ALA A 66 -3.28 4.87 21.93
N ASP A 67 -3.93 3.71 22.11
CA ASP A 67 -4.37 3.25 23.43
C ASP A 67 -3.20 2.83 24.31
N LYS A 68 -2.18 2.18 23.75
CA LYS A 68 -0.92 1.90 24.47
C LYS A 68 -0.24 3.21 24.89
N ALA A 69 -0.19 4.22 24.03
CA ALA A 69 0.39 5.51 24.34
C ALA A 69 -0.35 6.24 25.50
N LYS A 70 -1.68 6.20 25.50
CA LYS A 70 -2.48 6.73 26.62
C LYS A 70 -2.20 5.98 27.93
N THR A 71 -2.09 4.65 27.87
CA THR A 71 -1.75 3.84 29.04
C THR A 71 -0.39 4.21 29.59
N PHE A 72 0.64 4.38 28.74
CA PHE A 72 1.97 4.82 29.18
C PHE A 72 2.00 6.26 29.70
N ALA A 73 1.18 7.16 29.17
CA ALA A 73 1.04 8.53 29.67
C ALA A 73 0.48 8.54 31.11
N ASN A 74 -0.42 7.62 31.42
CA ASN A 74 -1.03 7.48 32.74
C ASN A 74 -0.11 6.77 33.75
N ILE A 75 0.93 6.05 33.31
CA ILE A 75 1.93 5.36 34.17
C ILE A 75 3.14 6.30 34.45
N GLY A 76 3.11 7.55 34.02
CA GLY A 76 4.17 8.54 34.23
C GLY A 76 4.57 8.71 35.70
N PRO A 77 5.82 9.09 36.02
CA PRO A 77 6.38 9.10 37.38
C PRO A 77 5.75 10.13 38.33
N GLY A 78 4.50 10.54 38.09
CA GLY A 78 3.80 11.53 38.91
C GLY A 78 2.43 11.09 39.45
N GLN A 79 1.81 10.01 38.97
CA GLN A 79 0.44 9.67 39.35
C GLN A 79 0.28 8.48 40.31
N GLY A 80 1.35 7.77 40.63
CA GLY A 80 1.33 6.70 41.67
C GLY A 80 2.17 7.01 42.92
N VAL A 81 2.83 8.14 42.99
CA VAL A 81 3.80 8.50 44.03
C VAL A 81 3.44 9.84 44.69
N GLY A 82 2.15 10.00 44.96
CA GLY A 82 1.68 11.13 45.81
C GLY A 82 1.78 10.86 47.28
N SER A 83 2.53 9.89 47.73
CA SER A 83 2.69 9.56 49.16
C SER A 83 4.16 9.68 49.57
N ARG A 84 4.44 10.49 50.56
CA ARG A 84 5.76 10.73 51.14
C ARG A 84 6.38 9.50 51.81
N ASP A 85 5.74 8.30 51.76
CA ASP A 85 6.18 7.07 52.40
C ASP A 85 6.24 5.91 51.42
N LEU A 86 7.13 6.00 50.41
CA LEU A 86 7.49 4.80 49.66
C LEU A 86 8.37 3.90 50.53
N SER A 87 7.91 2.68 50.81
CA SER A 87 8.74 1.69 51.45
C SER A 87 9.97 1.36 50.58
N THR A 88 11.10 1.08 51.18
CA THR A 88 12.35 0.72 50.47
C THR A 88 12.15 -0.41 49.48
N GLY A 89 11.23 -1.34 49.75
CA GLY A 89 10.86 -2.46 48.87
C GLY A 89 10.10 -2.03 47.62
N GLN A 90 9.25 -1.00 47.71
CA GLN A 90 8.53 -0.44 46.55
C GLN A 90 9.48 0.37 45.67
N LEU A 91 10.41 1.12 46.25
CA LEU A 91 11.46 1.82 45.53
C LEU A 91 12.36 0.85 44.73
N LYS A 92 12.78 -0.24 45.39
CA LYS A 92 13.60 -1.27 44.73
C LYS A 92 12.87 -1.90 43.52
N LYS A 93 11.58 -2.28 43.65
CA LYS A 93 10.76 -2.81 42.57
C LYS A 93 10.61 -1.77 41.44
N ALA A 94 10.39 -0.50 41.77
CA ALA A 94 10.27 0.54 40.75
C ALA A 94 11.56 0.70 39.96
N VAL A 95 12.72 0.68 40.60
CA VAL A 95 14.05 0.77 39.96
C VAL A 95 14.30 -0.47 39.08
N GLU A 96 13.92 -1.67 39.53
CA GLU A 96 14.07 -2.92 38.77
C GLU A 96 13.16 -2.99 37.54
N THR A 97 11.97 -2.38 37.58
CA THR A 97 11.02 -2.38 36.47
C THR A 97 11.26 -1.25 35.47
N LEU A 98 11.90 -0.17 35.89
CA LEU A 98 12.15 1.03 35.09
C LEU A 98 12.81 0.75 33.73
N PRO A 99 13.87 -0.10 33.61
CA PRO A 99 14.49 -0.38 32.33
C PRO A 99 13.52 -1.03 31.34
N LYS A 100 12.67 -1.95 31.80
CA LYS A 100 11.65 -2.62 30.95
C LYS A 100 10.60 -1.63 30.45
N VAL A 101 10.15 -0.72 31.31
CA VAL A 101 9.19 0.33 30.93
C VAL A 101 9.81 1.28 29.90
N LEU A 102 11.08 1.66 30.07
CA LEU A 102 11.78 2.52 29.11
C LEU A 102 11.97 1.82 27.76
N GLU A 103 12.30 0.54 27.75
CA GLU A 103 12.41 -0.25 26.52
C GLU A 103 11.06 -0.33 25.79
N GLN A 104 9.98 -0.67 26.50
CA GLN A 104 8.64 -0.71 25.92
C GLN A 104 8.21 0.65 25.36
N LYS A 105 8.50 1.73 26.06
CA LYS A 105 8.24 3.09 25.58
C LYS A 105 9.03 3.40 24.31
N ALA A 106 10.30 2.99 24.24
CA ALA A 106 11.12 3.17 23.05
C ALA A 106 10.54 2.41 21.84
N LYS A 107 10.15 1.14 22.02
CA LYS A 107 9.49 0.34 20.96
C LYS A 107 8.18 0.96 20.52
N LEU A 108 7.33 1.40 21.46
CA LEU A 108 6.09 2.10 21.14
C LEU A 108 6.34 3.36 20.31
N SER A 109 7.37 4.14 20.65
CA SER A 109 7.73 5.34 19.89
C SER A 109 8.14 5.01 18.45
N VAL A 110 8.91 3.93 18.23
CA VAL A 110 9.29 3.47 16.90
C VAL A 110 8.06 3.08 16.08
N HIS A 111 7.19 2.21 16.61
CA HIS A 111 5.99 1.77 15.89
C HIS A 111 5.01 2.91 15.63
N THR A 112 4.93 3.89 16.53
CA THR A 112 4.14 5.11 16.31
C THR A 112 4.71 5.93 15.14
N ALA A 113 6.04 6.05 15.03
CA ALA A 113 6.68 6.73 13.91
C ALA A 113 6.42 6.01 12.59
N ILE A 114 6.58 4.69 12.56
CA ILE A 114 6.27 3.86 11.37
C ILE A 114 4.81 4.03 10.94
N ALA A 115 3.88 3.89 11.87
CA ALA A 115 2.45 4.00 11.56
C ALA A 115 2.07 5.42 11.09
N SER A 116 2.72 6.47 11.63
CA SER A 116 2.56 7.85 11.16
C SER A 116 3.06 8.01 9.73
N GLU A 117 4.24 7.48 9.40
CA GLU A 117 4.81 7.54 8.05
C GLU A 117 3.95 6.80 7.03
N ILE A 118 3.44 5.60 7.37
CA ILE A 118 2.47 4.89 6.56
C ILE A 118 1.23 5.76 6.31
N ASN A 119 0.64 6.33 7.37
CA ASN A 119 -0.54 7.16 7.26
C ASN A 119 -0.31 8.39 6.37
N GLU A 120 0.87 9.01 6.44
CA GLU A 120 1.24 10.12 5.56
C GLU A 120 1.28 9.69 4.09
N VAL A 121 1.81 8.49 3.78
CA VAL A 121 1.81 7.94 2.41
C VAL A 121 0.39 7.64 1.96
N LEU A 122 -0.43 7.00 2.80
CA LEU A 122 -1.83 6.70 2.52
C LEU A 122 -2.62 7.97 2.14
N GLN A 123 -2.45 9.04 2.90
CA GLN A 123 -3.12 10.31 2.65
C GLN A 123 -2.58 11.02 1.40
N ARG A 124 -1.25 11.12 1.27
CA ARG A 124 -0.60 11.81 0.15
C ARG A 124 -0.91 11.19 -1.20
N CYS A 125 -1.05 9.86 -1.26
CA CYS A 125 -1.31 9.10 -2.49
C CYS A 125 -2.78 8.68 -2.61
N ALA A 126 -3.68 9.09 -1.71
CA ALA A 126 -5.08 8.67 -1.66
C ALA A 126 -5.24 7.15 -1.84
N LEU A 127 -4.37 6.35 -1.18
CA LEU A 127 -4.34 4.90 -1.40
C LEU A 127 -5.62 4.20 -0.95
N SER A 128 -6.42 4.81 -0.07
CA SER A 128 -7.73 4.26 0.30
C SER A 128 -8.70 4.22 -0.88
N GLU A 129 -8.73 5.28 -1.70
CA GLU A 129 -9.53 5.36 -2.92
C GLU A 129 -8.99 4.41 -3.99
N VAL A 130 -7.66 4.37 -4.15
CA VAL A 130 -7.00 3.45 -5.08
C VAL A 130 -7.33 2.00 -4.70
N GLY A 131 -7.17 1.61 -3.44
CA GLY A 131 -7.44 0.26 -2.95
C GLY A 131 -8.91 -0.16 -3.11
N ARG A 132 -9.85 0.77 -2.97
CA ARG A 132 -11.26 0.50 -3.27
C ARG A 132 -11.44 0.15 -4.75
N VAL A 133 -10.89 0.94 -5.65
CA VAL A 133 -10.99 0.67 -7.09
C VAL A 133 -10.23 -0.60 -7.49
N GLU A 134 -9.11 -0.93 -6.84
CA GLU A 134 -8.43 -2.21 -7.02
C GLU A 134 -9.35 -3.40 -6.73
N GLN A 135 -10.08 -3.35 -5.63
CA GLN A 135 -11.05 -4.39 -5.27
C GLN A 135 -12.17 -4.46 -6.31
N ASP A 136 -12.78 -3.33 -6.67
CA ASP A 136 -13.84 -3.28 -7.68
C ASP A 136 -13.36 -3.85 -9.03
N VAL A 137 -12.11 -3.58 -9.42
CA VAL A 137 -11.48 -4.14 -10.62
C VAL A 137 -11.34 -5.65 -10.54
N VAL A 138 -10.84 -6.18 -9.42
CA VAL A 138 -10.61 -7.62 -9.26
C VAL A 138 -11.93 -8.40 -9.21
N PHE A 139 -12.98 -7.82 -8.62
CA PHE A 139 -14.32 -8.42 -8.60
C PHE A 139 -15.07 -8.26 -9.92
N GLY A 140 -14.57 -7.44 -10.86
CA GLY A 140 -15.19 -7.21 -12.16
C GLY A 140 -16.26 -6.12 -12.15
N ASP A 141 -16.34 -5.35 -11.07
CA ASP A 141 -17.33 -4.28 -10.87
C ASP A 141 -16.86 -2.94 -11.45
N ALA A 142 -15.54 -2.79 -11.72
CA ALA A 142 -14.98 -1.60 -12.33
C ALA A 142 -14.39 -1.85 -13.71
N THR A 143 -14.53 -0.85 -14.59
CA THR A 143 -14.01 -0.83 -15.95
C THR A 143 -12.76 0.06 -16.06
N SER A 144 -12.06 -0.02 -17.18
CA SER A 144 -10.92 0.87 -17.46
C SER A 144 -11.28 2.37 -17.46
N LYS A 145 -12.55 2.71 -17.73
CA LYS A 145 -13.03 4.10 -17.69
C LYS A 145 -13.06 4.63 -16.26
N GLU A 146 -13.45 3.79 -15.30
CA GLU A 146 -13.49 4.16 -13.88
C GLU A 146 -12.09 4.34 -13.32
N ILE A 147 -11.12 3.53 -13.75
CA ILE A 147 -9.71 3.72 -13.40
C ILE A 147 -9.20 5.09 -13.89
N VAL A 148 -9.46 5.43 -15.16
CA VAL A 148 -9.05 6.72 -15.72
C VAL A 148 -9.79 7.88 -15.04
N ALA A 149 -11.06 7.69 -14.70
CA ALA A 149 -11.84 8.70 -13.96
C ALA A 149 -11.23 8.95 -12.57
N LEU A 150 -10.82 7.89 -11.85
CA LEU A 150 -10.11 8.03 -10.58
C LEU A 150 -8.83 8.86 -10.73
N PHE A 151 -8.00 8.57 -11.74
CA PHE A 151 -6.75 9.31 -11.93
C PHE A 151 -7.01 10.80 -12.21
N ASN A 152 -8.00 11.11 -13.03
CA ASN A 152 -8.38 12.48 -13.33
C ASN A 152 -8.98 13.21 -12.11
N GLU A 153 -9.76 12.50 -11.30
CA GLU A 153 -10.32 13.04 -10.05
C GLU A 153 -9.21 13.38 -9.06
N LEU A 154 -8.27 12.47 -8.84
CA LEU A 154 -7.13 12.70 -7.96
C LEU A 154 -6.26 13.87 -8.43
N ASP A 155 -5.97 13.96 -9.74
CA ASP A 155 -5.23 15.08 -10.31
C ASP A 155 -5.98 16.41 -10.11
N THR A 156 -7.31 16.43 -10.22
CA THR A 156 -8.16 17.62 -9.96
C THR A 156 -8.11 18.04 -8.49
N GLN A 157 -8.03 17.06 -7.57
CA GLN A 157 -7.88 17.31 -6.14
C GLN A 157 -6.44 17.71 -5.75
N GLY A 158 -5.51 17.74 -6.71
CA GLY A 158 -4.10 18.04 -6.49
C GLY A 158 -3.29 16.89 -5.94
N VAL A 159 -3.86 15.67 -5.91
CA VAL A 159 -3.19 14.44 -5.48
C VAL A 159 -2.46 13.84 -6.68
N ARG A 160 -1.13 13.84 -6.63
CA ARG A 160 -0.30 13.22 -7.67
C ARG A 160 -0.03 11.76 -7.32
N LEU A 161 -0.81 10.87 -7.90
CA LEU A 161 -0.58 9.45 -7.76
C LEU A 161 0.76 9.05 -8.43
N PRO A 162 1.69 8.38 -7.71
CA PRO A 162 2.92 7.88 -8.30
C PRO A 162 2.65 6.96 -9.50
N MET A 163 3.54 6.99 -10.52
CA MET A 163 3.38 6.16 -11.70
C MET A 163 3.33 4.67 -11.37
N VAL A 164 4.06 4.23 -10.35
CA VAL A 164 4.05 2.85 -9.88
C VAL A 164 2.66 2.40 -9.43
N GLU A 165 1.89 3.26 -8.78
CA GLU A 165 0.51 2.97 -8.34
C GLU A 165 -0.47 2.96 -9.51
N LYS A 166 -0.30 3.87 -10.46
CA LYS A 166 -1.08 3.86 -11.71
C LYS A 166 -0.85 2.55 -12.47
N LEU A 167 0.41 2.12 -12.61
CA LEU A 167 0.76 0.86 -13.26
C LEU A 167 0.24 -0.35 -12.51
N ARG A 168 0.31 -0.37 -11.17
CA ARG A 168 -0.24 -1.45 -10.33
C ARG A 168 -1.72 -1.66 -10.62
N LEU A 169 -2.51 -0.60 -10.59
CA LEU A 169 -3.95 -0.67 -10.84
C LEU A 169 -4.28 -1.14 -12.27
N LEU A 170 -3.53 -0.66 -13.27
CA LEU A 170 -3.68 -1.11 -14.66
C LEU A 170 -3.25 -2.56 -14.84
N LEU A 171 -2.20 -3.02 -14.17
CA LEU A 171 -1.79 -4.43 -14.16
C LEU A 171 -2.87 -5.34 -13.54
N CYS A 172 -3.49 -4.90 -12.43
CA CYS A 172 -4.62 -5.60 -11.83
C CYS A 172 -5.79 -5.70 -12.82
N TYR A 173 -6.12 -4.59 -13.51
CA TYR A 173 -7.19 -4.59 -14.52
C TYR A 173 -6.90 -5.54 -15.68
N VAL A 174 -5.72 -5.48 -16.27
CA VAL A 174 -5.32 -6.35 -17.39
C VAL A 174 -5.37 -7.82 -17.00
N SER A 175 -4.93 -8.15 -15.79
CA SER A 175 -4.89 -9.53 -15.29
C SER A 175 -6.30 -10.07 -15.00
N SER A 176 -7.20 -9.22 -14.50
CA SER A 176 -8.58 -9.59 -14.19
C SER A 176 -9.49 -9.60 -15.42
N HIS A 177 -9.12 -8.86 -16.46
CA HIS A 177 -9.94 -8.68 -17.68
C HIS A 177 -9.16 -9.06 -18.94
N PRO A 178 -8.80 -10.35 -19.12
CA PRO A 178 -8.04 -10.78 -20.30
C PRO A 178 -8.81 -10.51 -21.59
N ASN A 179 -8.09 -10.16 -22.65
CA ASN A 179 -8.65 -9.85 -23.99
C ASN A 179 -9.64 -8.65 -24.04
N LYS A 180 -9.62 -7.76 -23.07
CA LYS A 180 -10.51 -6.57 -23.05
C LYS A 180 -9.87 -5.33 -23.66
N ILE A 181 -8.55 -5.29 -23.74
CA ILE A 181 -7.80 -4.14 -24.19
C ILE A 181 -7.56 -4.21 -25.69
N ASP A 182 -7.93 -3.17 -26.39
CA ASP A 182 -7.57 -2.96 -27.79
C ASP A 182 -6.57 -1.80 -27.96
N ALA A 183 -6.10 -1.61 -29.19
CA ALA A 183 -5.13 -0.57 -29.51
C ALA A 183 -5.65 0.85 -29.20
N SER A 184 -6.96 1.08 -29.27
CA SER A 184 -7.57 2.37 -28.98
C SER A 184 -7.61 2.66 -27.48
N GLU A 185 -7.89 1.65 -26.66
CA GLU A 185 -7.86 1.70 -25.21
C GLU A 185 -6.44 2.00 -24.71
N LYS A 186 -5.45 1.29 -25.25
CA LYS A 186 -4.03 1.52 -24.98
C LYS A 186 -3.61 2.96 -25.27
N GLN A 187 -3.96 3.51 -26.45
CA GLN A 187 -3.66 4.88 -26.80
C GLN A 187 -4.38 5.88 -25.89
N ARG A 188 -5.60 5.57 -25.47
CA ARG A 188 -6.36 6.37 -24.51
C ARG A 188 -5.62 6.42 -23.17
N TRP A 189 -5.17 5.30 -22.64
CA TRP A 189 -4.42 5.27 -21.39
C TRP A 189 -3.15 6.12 -21.47
N MET A 190 -2.37 6.00 -22.54
CA MET A 190 -1.17 6.83 -22.71
C MET A 190 -1.49 8.34 -22.66
N ARG A 191 -2.58 8.78 -23.30
CA ARG A 191 -2.96 10.20 -23.30
C ARG A 191 -3.50 10.68 -21.96
N GLU A 192 -4.37 9.88 -21.33
CA GLU A 192 -5.16 10.32 -20.19
C GLU A 192 -4.46 10.05 -18.84
N THR A 193 -3.52 9.11 -18.79
CA THR A 193 -2.84 8.75 -17.53
C THR A 193 -1.39 9.19 -17.48
N GLY A 194 -0.83 9.66 -18.60
CA GLY A 194 0.57 10.05 -18.72
C GLY A 194 1.54 8.87 -18.83
N LEU A 195 1.04 7.67 -19.17
CA LEU A 195 1.88 6.50 -19.43
C LEU A 195 2.80 6.73 -20.62
N THR A 196 4.05 6.32 -20.47
CA THR A 196 5.02 6.26 -21.58
C THR A 196 4.89 4.94 -22.33
N GLN A 197 5.57 4.83 -23.50
CA GLN A 197 5.63 3.55 -24.23
C GLN A 197 6.27 2.45 -23.37
N SER A 198 7.29 2.78 -22.60
CA SER A 198 7.94 1.82 -21.69
C SER A 198 6.99 1.28 -20.63
N ASP A 199 6.07 2.10 -20.11
CA ASP A 199 5.05 1.67 -19.14
C ASP A 199 4.05 0.72 -19.80
N VAL A 200 3.69 0.99 -21.04
CA VAL A 200 2.81 0.11 -21.82
C VAL A 200 3.49 -1.23 -22.12
N ASP A 201 4.79 -1.22 -22.44
CA ASP A 201 5.56 -2.45 -22.65
C ASP A 201 5.59 -3.32 -21.38
N ILE A 202 5.57 -2.71 -20.18
CA ILE A 202 5.43 -3.46 -18.91
C ILE A 202 4.10 -4.19 -18.85
N LEU A 203 2.99 -3.53 -19.27
CA LEU A 203 1.67 -4.17 -19.30
C LEU A 203 1.63 -5.32 -20.31
N GLU A 204 2.26 -5.15 -21.48
CA GLU A 204 2.32 -6.19 -22.52
C GLU A 204 3.19 -7.38 -22.13
N ASN A 205 4.24 -7.16 -21.30
CA ASN A 205 5.09 -8.24 -20.80
C ASN A 205 4.34 -9.29 -19.96
N LEU A 206 3.11 -8.99 -19.49
CA LEU A 206 2.25 -10.00 -18.87
C LEU A 206 1.90 -11.15 -19.84
N GLU A 207 1.96 -10.93 -21.16
CA GLU A 207 1.74 -11.98 -22.15
C GLU A 207 2.82 -13.07 -22.07
N LEU A 208 4.04 -12.70 -21.68
CA LEU A 208 5.13 -13.65 -21.41
C LEU A 208 4.84 -14.57 -20.22
N MET A 209 3.96 -14.12 -19.31
CA MET A 209 3.49 -14.88 -18.16
C MET A 209 2.17 -15.65 -18.48
N GLY A 210 1.70 -15.63 -19.72
CA GLY A 210 0.50 -16.32 -20.16
C GLY A 210 -0.80 -15.53 -19.97
N VAL A 211 -0.74 -14.28 -19.55
CA VAL A 211 -1.91 -13.40 -19.46
C VAL A 211 -2.19 -12.79 -20.84
N LYS A 212 -3.36 -13.06 -21.39
CA LYS A 212 -3.77 -12.47 -22.68
C LYS A 212 -4.17 -11.00 -22.49
N VAL A 213 -3.25 -10.10 -22.76
CA VAL A 213 -3.45 -8.66 -22.56
C VAL A 213 -4.29 -8.06 -23.69
N LEU A 214 -3.89 -8.29 -24.93
CA LEU A 214 -4.53 -7.67 -26.07
C LEU A 214 -5.69 -8.51 -26.61
N LYS A 215 -6.73 -7.82 -27.04
CA LYS A 215 -7.84 -8.42 -27.75
C LYS A 215 -7.34 -8.97 -29.09
N THR A 216 -7.41 -10.29 -29.25
CA THR A 216 -7.09 -10.93 -30.53
C THR A 216 -8.04 -10.38 -31.59
N PRO A 217 -7.55 -9.88 -32.74
CA PRO A 217 -8.42 -9.50 -33.86
C PRO A 217 -9.31 -10.70 -34.18
N SER A 218 -10.63 -10.54 -34.12
CA SER A 218 -11.53 -11.58 -34.61
C SER A 218 -11.14 -11.81 -36.05
N SER A 219 -10.70 -13.03 -36.39
CA SER A 219 -10.52 -13.44 -37.79
C SER A 219 -11.87 -13.31 -38.47
N GLY A 220 -12.08 -12.13 -39.09
CA GLY A 220 -13.27 -11.88 -39.88
C GLY A 220 -13.37 -12.96 -40.90
N SER A 221 -14.48 -13.66 -40.89
CA SER A 221 -14.90 -14.64 -41.87
C SER A 221 -14.88 -14.03 -43.28
N TYR A 222 -13.74 -14.09 -43.93
CA TYR A 222 -13.63 -13.86 -45.34
C TYR A 222 -13.99 -15.17 -46.06
N PHE A 223 -15.26 -15.56 -46.06
CA PHE A 223 -15.80 -16.52 -47.00
C PHE A 223 -17.25 -16.21 -47.24
N SER A 224 -17.50 -15.32 -48.19
CA SER A 224 -18.72 -15.37 -49.02
C SER A 224 -18.43 -14.75 -50.39
N SER A 225 -17.63 -15.43 -51.18
CA SER A 225 -17.65 -15.24 -52.61
C SER A 225 -18.82 -16.02 -53.16
N SER A 226 -19.96 -15.36 -53.33
CA SER A 226 -21.08 -15.87 -54.10
C SER A 226 -20.70 -15.92 -55.57
N THR A 227 -20.25 -17.08 -56.06
CA THR A 227 -20.19 -17.39 -57.46
C THR A 227 -21.61 -17.50 -58.01
N LYS A 228 -22.10 -16.40 -58.62
CA LYS A 228 -23.29 -16.49 -59.48
C LYS A 228 -22.95 -17.33 -60.71
N SER A 229 -23.36 -18.57 -60.74
CA SER A 229 -23.42 -19.43 -61.92
C SER A 229 -24.48 -18.87 -62.87
N SER A 230 -24.04 -18.24 -63.97
CA SER A 230 -24.89 -17.95 -65.12
C SER A 230 -25.04 -19.18 -65.97
N ARG A 231 -26.23 -19.78 -65.98
CA ARG A 231 -26.64 -20.81 -66.98
C ARG A 231 -26.95 -20.11 -68.30
N PRO A 232 -26.45 -20.59 -69.44
CA PRO A 232 -26.90 -20.13 -70.72
C PRO A 232 -28.26 -20.76 -71.02
N LYS A 233 -29.22 -19.97 -71.62
CA LYS A 233 -30.47 -20.46 -72.24
C LYS A 233 -30.15 -20.95 -73.63
N VAL A 234 -30.58 -22.15 -73.92
CA VAL A 234 -30.88 -22.66 -75.30
C VAL A 234 -32.37 -22.57 -75.50
#